data_33b85bee71090f717f3d2ef725314a8e
#
_entry.id   33b85bee71090f717f3d2ef725314a8e
#
_cell.length_a   1.000
_cell.length_b   1.000
_cell.length_c   1.000
_cell.angle_alpha   90.00
_cell.angle_beta   90.00
_cell.angle_gamma   90.00
#
_symmetry.space_group_name_H-M   'P 1'
#
loop_
_entity.id
_entity.type
_entity.pdbx_description
1 polymer ?
#
loop_
_entity_poly.entity_id
_entity_poly.type
_entity_poly.pdbx_seq_one_letter_code
_entity_poly.pdbx_strand_id
1 'polypeptide(L)'
;NRSALLAGLDTGEIDIAILAGEAAHDGSRREAFWSERVMVALSSSHPLAEREIVHWTDLRGERFLLPAADPGPEICDMLVGRLSVTGVQPDIRMHRCSRETILSLLGDGLGLTVICEGSAGACYPEVVYRPIHGEQGPMLIGYSGYWRDLNSNPALLRFLRFIKSRYALAFDISDSAVG
;
A
#
# COMPACT_ATOMS: atom_id res chain seq x y z
N ASN A 1 6.03 -5.72 -11.50
CA ASN A 1 6.17 -6.12 -10.10
C ASN A 1 7.44 -5.51 -9.49
N ARG A 2 7.56 -5.55 -8.15
CA ARG A 2 8.70 -4.98 -7.42
C ARG A 2 10.06 -5.49 -7.94
N SER A 3 10.20 -6.81 -8.07
CA SER A 3 11.45 -7.44 -8.55
C SER A 3 11.81 -7.01 -9.98
N ALA A 4 10.82 -6.89 -10.87
CA ALA A 4 11.06 -6.42 -12.24
C ALA A 4 11.47 -4.94 -12.28
N LEU A 5 10.89 -4.09 -11.41
CA LEU A 5 11.31 -2.70 -11.31
C LEU A 5 12.74 -2.56 -10.80
N LEU A 6 13.11 -3.32 -9.79
CA LEU A 6 14.48 -3.31 -9.27
C LEU A 6 15.47 -3.86 -10.32
N ALA A 7 15.15 -4.95 -11.01
CA ALA A 7 15.97 -5.46 -12.12
C ALA A 7 16.10 -4.42 -13.26
N GLY A 8 15.03 -3.69 -13.60
CA GLY A 8 15.08 -2.62 -14.58
C GLY A 8 15.97 -1.44 -14.16
N LEU A 9 16.09 -1.16 -12.87
CA LEU A 9 17.05 -0.19 -12.33
C LEU A 9 18.51 -0.68 -12.56
N ASP A 10 18.79 -1.95 -12.24
CA ASP A 10 20.13 -2.54 -12.38
C ASP A 10 20.60 -2.50 -13.82
N THR A 11 19.73 -2.86 -14.76
CA THR A 11 20.02 -2.85 -16.19
C THR A 11 20.04 -1.45 -16.82
N GLY A 12 19.48 -0.45 -16.12
CA GLY A 12 19.32 0.91 -16.64
C GLY A 12 18.18 1.06 -17.65
N GLU A 13 17.28 0.08 -17.72
CA GLU A 13 16.07 0.14 -18.54
C GLU A 13 15.09 1.21 -17.98
N ILE A 14 15.09 1.40 -16.67
CA ILE A 14 14.37 2.50 -16.01
C ILE A 14 15.32 3.37 -15.19
N ASP A 15 14.99 4.65 -15.08
CA ASP A 15 15.78 5.63 -14.32
C ASP A 15 15.42 5.65 -12.85
N ILE A 16 14.17 5.34 -12.50
CA ILE A 16 13.65 5.39 -11.14
C ILE A 16 12.54 4.34 -10.96
N ALA A 17 12.54 3.68 -9.80
CA ALA A 17 11.42 2.86 -9.31
C ALA A 17 10.79 3.55 -8.10
N ILE A 18 9.46 3.63 -8.05
CA ILE A 18 8.71 4.09 -6.89
C ILE A 18 8.01 2.89 -6.27
N LEU A 19 8.34 2.60 -5.02
CA LEU A 19 7.88 1.40 -4.32
C LEU A 19 7.20 1.77 -3.01
N ALA A 20 6.10 1.08 -2.70
CA ALA A 20 5.45 1.14 -1.41
C ALA A 20 6.25 0.32 -0.37
N GLY A 21 6.35 0.81 0.85
CA GLY A 21 7.14 0.17 1.91
C GLY A 21 8.65 0.26 1.67
N GLU A 22 9.39 -0.53 2.42
CA GLU A 22 10.84 -0.58 2.31
C GLU A 22 11.29 -1.72 1.40
N ALA A 23 12.29 -1.42 0.57
CA ALA A 23 13.02 -2.43 -0.18
C ALA A 23 14.52 -2.22 0.08
N ALA A 24 15.19 -3.28 0.52
CA ALA A 24 16.65 -3.28 0.49
C ALA A 24 17.09 -3.51 -0.96
N HIS A 25 17.89 -2.60 -1.48
CA HIS A 25 18.45 -2.71 -2.83
C HIS A 25 19.84 -2.06 -2.85
N ASP A 26 20.86 -2.91 -2.92
CA ASP A 26 22.25 -2.48 -2.90
C ASP A 26 22.60 -1.69 -4.18
N GLY A 27 23.42 -0.65 -4.04
CA GLY A 27 23.86 0.18 -5.18
C GLY A 27 22.84 1.22 -5.65
N SER A 28 21.71 1.35 -4.98
CA SER A 28 20.72 2.40 -5.27
C SER A 28 20.69 3.47 -4.20
N ARG A 29 20.46 4.71 -4.61
CA ARG A 29 19.95 5.75 -3.72
C ARG A 29 18.48 5.48 -3.43
N ARG A 30 18.10 5.74 -2.19
CA ARG A 30 16.71 5.74 -1.73
C ARG A 30 16.36 7.10 -1.15
N GLU A 31 15.17 7.57 -1.47
CA GLU A 31 14.59 8.73 -0.82
C GLU A 31 13.08 8.50 -0.61
N ALA A 32 12.60 8.81 0.60
CA ALA A 32 11.18 8.78 0.89
C ALA A 32 10.50 9.95 0.16
N PHE A 33 9.32 9.71 -0.44
CA PHE A 33 8.60 10.72 -1.23
C PHE A 33 7.32 11.19 -0.55
N TRP A 34 6.43 10.25 -0.21
CA TRP A 34 5.17 10.53 0.49
C TRP A 34 4.70 9.29 1.23
N SER A 35 3.66 9.44 2.02
CA SER A 35 2.94 8.31 2.61
C SER A 35 1.45 8.40 2.30
N GLU A 36 0.78 7.25 2.27
CA GLU A 36 -0.66 7.13 2.07
C GLU A 36 -1.28 6.35 3.22
N ARG A 37 -2.53 6.68 3.55
CA ARG A 37 -3.29 5.89 4.52
C ARG A 37 -3.60 4.52 3.94
N VAL A 38 -3.54 3.52 4.81
CA VAL A 38 -4.02 2.17 4.49
C VAL A 38 -5.51 2.12 4.76
N MET A 39 -6.27 1.66 3.76
CA MET A 39 -7.72 1.59 3.79
C MET A 39 -8.17 0.14 3.67
N VAL A 40 -9.24 -0.24 4.34
CA VAL A 40 -9.99 -1.46 4.03
C VAL A 40 -11.10 -1.10 3.06
N ALA A 41 -11.26 -1.91 2.00
CA ALA A 41 -12.37 -1.87 1.07
C ALA A 41 -13.30 -3.06 1.39
N LEU A 42 -14.60 -2.79 1.49
CA LEU A 42 -15.61 -3.76 1.90
C LEU A 42 -16.99 -3.39 1.31
N SER A 43 -17.93 -4.35 1.36
CA SER A 43 -19.32 -4.07 0.96
C SER A 43 -19.95 -2.99 1.82
N SER A 44 -20.79 -2.14 1.21
CA SER A 44 -21.62 -1.15 1.93
C SER A 44 -22.58 -1.79 2.93
N SER A 45 -22.93 -3.07 2.75
CA SER A 45 -23.77 -3.84 3.67
C SER A 45 -23.01 -4.51 4.83
N HIS A 46 -21.68 -4.43 4.82
CA HIS A 46 -20.84 -5.03 5.88
C HIS A 46 -20.96 -4.25 7.19
N PRO A 47 -21.00 -4.91 8.38
CA PRO A 47 -21.12 -4.21 9.66
C PRO A 47 -20.03 -3.14 9.90
N LEU A 48 -18.82 -3.35 9.41
CA LEU A 48 -17.73 -2.38 9.51
C LEU A 48 -17.93 -1.17 8.59
N ALA A 49 -18.85 -1.22 7.64
CA ALA A 49 -19.12 -0.09 6.73
C ALA A 49 -19.72 1.13 7.45
N GLU A 50 -20.39 0.94 8.58
CA GLU A 50 -20.97 2.01 9.40
C GLU A 50 -19.92 2.75 10.24
N ARG A 51 -18.71 2.18 10.38
CA ARG A 51 -17.62 2.79 11.15
C ARG A 51 -16.89 3.86 10.34
N GLU A 52 -16.54 4.96 10.97
CA GLU A 52 -15.65 5.97 10.36
C GLU A 52 -14.21 5.48 10.30
N ILE A 53 -13.78 4.66 11.27
CA ILE A 53 -12.45 4.12 11.44
C ILE A 53 -12.56 2.63 11.76
N VAL A 54 -11.70 1.82 11.17
CA VAL A 54 -11.58 0.39 11.43
C VAL A 54 -10.21 0.10 12.06
N HIS A 55 -10.18 -0.65 13.15
CA HIS A 55 -8.93 -1.07 13.78
C HIS A 55 -8.52 -2.47 13.29
N TRP A 56 -7.22 -2.77 13.35
CA TRP A 56 -6.72 -4.11 12.99
C TRP A 56 -7.43 -5.23 13.76
N THR A 57 -7.81 -4.98 15.00
CA THR A 57 -8.55 -5.94 15.83
C THR A 57 -9.95 -6.25 15.29
N ASP A 58 -10.59 -5.29 14.64
CA ASP A 58 -11.92 -5.45 14.04
C ASP A 58 -11.89 -6.35 12.79
N LEU A 59 -10.73 -6.45 12.15
CA LEU A 59 -10.51 -7.26 10.95
C LEU A 59 -10.17 -8.72 11.23
N ARG A 60 -10.09 -9.11 12.50
CA ARG A 60 -9.84 -10.51 12.88
C ARG A 60 -11.04 -11.39 12.54
N GLY A 61 -10.76 -12.52 11.91
CA GLY A 61 -11.79 -13.46 11.48
C GLY A 61 -12.48 -13.13 10.17
N GLU A 62 -12.15 -11.96 9.59
CA GLU A 62 -12.67 -11.58 8.28
C GLU A 62 -11.92 -12.30 7.15
N ARG A 63 -12.62 -12.48 6.02
CA ARG A 63 -12.03 -13.04 4.80
C ARG A 63 -11.46 -11.95 3.94
N PHE A 64 -10.18 -12.09 3.54
CA PHE A 64 -9.51 -11.18 2.61
C PHE A 64 -9.40 -11.78 1.21
N LEU A 65 -9.77 -11.00 0.21
CA LEU A 65 -9.59 -11.31 -1.20
C LEU A 65 -8.44 -10.45 -1.75
N LEU A 66 -7.39 -11.09 -2.25
CA LEU A 66 -6.22 -10.40 -2.78
C LEU A 66 -5.92 -10.87 -4.21
N PRO A 67 -5.39 -9.98 -5.08
CA PRO A 67 -4.87 -10.42 -6.37
C PRO A 67 -3.63 -11.29 -6.17
N ALA A 68 -3.44 -12.32 -6.97
CA ALA A 68 -2.22 -13.14 -6.96
C ALA A 68 -1.00 -12.39 -7.55
N ALA A 69 -1.25 -11.35 -8.35
CA ALA A 69 -0.22 -10.42 -8.83
C ALA A 69 0.00 -9.29 -7.82
N ASP A 70 1.13 -8.58 -7.97
CA ASP A 70 1.44 -7.41 -7.14
C ASP A 70 0.27 -6.38 -7.12
N PRO A 71 0.00 -5.78 -5.97
CA PRO A 71 0.71 -5.87 -4.69
C PRO A 71 0.14 -6.95 -3.73
N GLY A 72 -0.60 -7.94 -4.23
CA GLY A 72 -1.28 -8.94 -3.40
C GLY A 72 -0.35 -9.69 -2.42
N PRO A 73 0.83 -10.18 -2.85
CA PRO A 73 1.76 -10.85 -1.94
C PRO A 73 2.23 -9.97 -0.78
N GLU A 74 2.58 -8.70 -1.05
CA GLU A 74 3.01 -7.75 0.00
C GLU A 74 1.87 -7.42 0.97
N ILE A 75 0.64 -7.31 0.47
CA ILE A 75 -0.55 -7.11 1.31
C ILE A 75 -0.79 -8.37 2.15
N CYS A 76 -0.60 -9.56 1.58
CA CYS A 76 -0.72 -10.83 2.30
C CYS A 76 0.25 -10.88 3.50
N ASP A 77 1.53 -10.58 3.27
CA ASP A 77 2.56 -10.57 4.31
C ASP A 77 2.22 -9.56 5.41
N MET A 78 1.73 -8.38 5.05
CA MET A 78 1.27 -7.37 6.00
C MET A 78 0.09 -7.88 6.83
N LEU A 79 -0.93 -8.48 6.22
CA LEU A 79 -2.09 -9.04 6.90
C LEU A 79 -1.69 -10.16 7.86
N VAL A 80 -0.84 -11.08 7.42
CA VAL A 80 -0.31 -12.15 8.27
C VAL A 80 0.42 -11.56 9.47
N GLY A 81 1.32 -10.59 9.25
CA GLY A 81 2.07 -9.96 10.34
C GLY A 81 1.21 -9.19 11.34
N ARG A 82 0.05 -8.65 10.92
CA ARG A 82 -0.82 -7.83 11.77
C ARG A 82 -1.96 -8.61 12.42
N LEU A 83 -2.47 -9.65 11.77
CA LEU A 83 -3.69 -10.34 12.20
C LEU A 83 -3.43 -11.72 12.80
N SER A 84 -2.26 -12.34 12.54
CA SER A 84 -1.94 -13.62 13.15
C SER A 84 -1.80 -13.49 14.66
N VAL A 85 -2.47 -14.36 15.36
CA VAL A 85 -2.30 -14.58 16.81
C VAL A 85 -2.05 -16.07 17.03
N THR A 86 -1.55 -16.43 18.20
CA THR A 86 -1.18 -17.84 18.51
C THR A 86 -2.30 -18.79 18.13
N GLY A 87 -2.06 -19.66 17.16
CA GLY A 87 -3.00 -20.69 16.69
C GLY A 87 -4.08 -20.21 15.71
N VAL A 88 -4.13 -18.91 15.35
CA VAL A 88 -5.13 -18.36 14.42
C VAL A 88 -4.42 -17.59 13.30
N GLN A 89 -4.70 -17.98 12.06
CA GLN A 89 -4.22 -17.29 10.86
C GLN A 89 -5.39 -16.55 10.19
N PRO A 90 -5.15 -15.41 9.53
CA PRO A 90 -6.18 -14.72 8.75
C PRO A 90 -6.65 -15.57 7.55
N ASP A 91 -7.95 -15.52 7.22
CA ASP A 91 -8.51 -16.18 6.02
C ASP A 91 -8.19 -15.33 4.79
N ILE A 92 -7.08 -15.62 4.11
CA ILE A 92 -6.62 -14.89 2.93
C ILE A 92 -6.79 -15.77 1.68
N ARG A 93 -7.49 -15.24 0.67
CA ARG A 93 -7.74 -15.90 -0.61
C ARG A 93 -7.07 -15.13 -1.74
N MET A 94 -6.09 -15.75 -2.37
CA MET A 94 -5.37 -15.20 -3.51
C MET A 94 -6.09 -15.56 -4.81
N HIS A 95 -6.42 -14.55 -5.64
CA HIS A 95 -7.16 -14.73 -6.89
C HIS A 95 -6.33 -14.29 -8.09
N ARG A 96 -6.36 -15.08 -9.18
CA ARG A 96 -5.74 -14.72 -10.47
C ARG A 96 -6.66 -13.83 -11.30
N CYS A 97 -6.96 -12.66 -10.77
CA CYS A 97 -7.80 -11.66 -11.41
C CYS A 97 -7.26 -10.26 -11.13
N SER A 98 -7.83 -9.26 -11.80
CA SER A 98 -7.47 -7.87 -11.58
C SER A 98 -8.00 -7.34 -10.24
N ARG A 99 -7.44 -6.21 -9.78
CA ARG A 99 -7.94 -5.52 -8.59
C ARG A 99 -9.41 -5.08 -8.77
N GLU A 100 -9.79 -4.66 -9.97
CA GLU A 100 -11.15 -4.24 -10.30
C GLU A 100 -12.14 -5.41 -10.10
N THR A 101 -11.76 -6.63 -10.49
CA THR A 101 -12.55 -7.84 -10.23
C THR A 101 -12.67 -8.11 -8.74
N ILE A 102 -11.57 -7.98 -7.97
CA ILE A 102 -11.65 -8.10 -6.50
C ILE A 102 -12.66 -7.11 -5.94
N LEU A 103 -12.57 -5.81 -6.31
CA LEU A 103 -13.49 -4.79 -5.81
C LEU A 103 -14.96 -5.10 -6.15
N SER A 104 -15.23 -5.64 -7.34
CA SER A 104 -16.59 -6.10 -7.69
C SER A 104 -17.08 -7.24 -6.77
N LEU A 105 -16.21 -8.21 -6.47
CA LEU A 105 -16.55 -9.31 -5.53
C LEU A 105 -16.83 -8.79 -4.10
N LEU A 106 -16.18 -7.70 -3.69
CA LEU A 106 -16.47 -7.07 -2.39
C LEU A 106 -17.87 -6.46 -2.35
N GLY A 107 -18.34 -5.84 -3.45
CA GLY A 107 -19.70 -5.33 -3.56
C GLY A 107 -20.74 -6.42 -3.29
N ASP A 108 -20.48 -7.65 -3.72
CA ASP A 108 -21.30 -8.83 -3.48
C ASP A 108 -21.12 -9.43 -2.05
N GLY A 109 -20.32 -8.81 -1.18
CA GLY A 109 -20.12 -9.24 0.20
C GLY A 109 -19.24 -10.48 0.37
N LEU A 110 -18.40 -10.84 -0.61
CA LEU A 110 -17.60 -12.06 -0.58
C LEU A 110 -16.33 -11.96 0.29
N GLY A 111 -16.00 -10.76 0.79
CA GLY A 111 -14.87 -10.52 1.66
C GLY A 111 -14.44 -9.05 1.70
N LEU A 112 -13.22 -8.83 2.14
CA LEU A 112 -12.59 -7.52 2.28
C LEU A 112 -11.29 -7.50 1.47
N THR A 113 -10.76 -6.30 1.19
CA THR A 113 -9.38 -6.15 0.73
C THR A 113 -8.73 -4.91 1.36
N VAL A 114 -7.42 -4.82 1.28
CA VAL A 114 -6.65 -3.66 1.76
C VAL A 114 -6.01 -2.96 0.58
N ILE A 115 -6.13 -1.63 0.55
CA ILE A 115 -5.59 -0.78 -0.50
C ILE A 115 -4.96 0.49 0.11
N CYS A 116 -4.20 1.22 -0.68
CA CYS A 116 -3.74 2.56 -0.33
C CYS A 116 -4.80 3.61 -0.72
N GLU A 117 -4.86 4.71 0.02
CA GLU A 117 -5.82 5.79 -0.16
C GLU A 117 -5.85 6.34 -1.59
N GLY A 118 -4.70 6.51 -2.24
CA GLY A 118 -4.62 6.95 -3.63
C GLY A 118 -5.34 6.03 -4.63
N SER A 119 -5.61 4.79 -4.22
CA SER A 119 -6.40 3.82 -5.00
C SER A 119 -7.90 3.84 -4.69
N ALA A 120 -8.32 4.49 -3.59
CA ALA A 120 -9.72 4.54 -3.15
C ALA A 120 -10.58 5.55 -3.95
N GLY A 121 -9.98 6.33 -4.85
CA GLY A 121 -10.69 7.31 -5.69
C GLY A 121 -11.62 6.70 -6.75
N ALA A 122 -11.51 5.39 -7.04
CA ALA A 122 -12.40 4.69 -7.94
C ALA A 122 -13.69 4.27 -7.21
N CYS A 123 -14.83 4.81 -7.66
CA CYS A 123 -16.13 4.40 -7.12
C CYS A 123 -16.55 3.07 -7.73
N TYR A 124 -16.73 2.07 -6.90
CA TYR A 124 -17.34 0.78 -7.27
C TYR A 124 -18.71 0.67 -6.61
N PRO A 125 -19.74 0.18 -7.32
CA PRO A 125 -21.05 -0.04 -6.73
C PRO A 125 -20.95 -0.90 -5.46
N GLU A 126 -21.67 -0.51 -4.42
CA GLU A 126 -21.75 -1.22 -3.14
C GLU A 126 -20.39 -1.45 -2.43
N VAL A 127 -19.31 -0.71 -2.80
CA VAL A 127 -18.03 -0.76 -2.11
C VAL A 127 -17.77 0.56 -1.38
N VAL A 128 -17.42 0.45 -0.11
CA VAL A 128 -16.99 1.57 0.72
C VAL A 128 -15.55 1.36 1.21
N TYR A 129 -14.89 2.46 1.53
CA TYR A 129 -13.51 2.49 1.99
C TYR A 129 -13.46 3.09 3.39
N ARG A 130 -12.72 2.45 4.31
CA ARG A 130 -12.53 2.94 5.68
C ARG A 130 -11.04 2.95 6.03
N PRO A 131 -10.54 4.01 6.69
CA PRO A 131 -9.15 4.06 7.12
C PRO A 131 -8.90 3.03 8.22
N ILE A 132 -7.77 2.33 8.11
CA ILE A 132 -7.31 1.40 9.14
C ILE A 132 -6.42 2.14 10.12
N HIS A 133 -6.71 2.00 11.40
CA HIS A 133 -5.90 2.54 12.48
C HIS A 133 -5.18 1.44 13.26
N GLY A 134 -3.96 1.75 13.66
CA GLY A 134 -3.21 1.02 14.67
C GLY A 134 -3.36 1.69 16.05
N GLU A 135 -2.52 1.28 17.00
CA GLU A 135 -2.50 1.85 18.35
C GLU A 135 -2.08 3.32 18.38
N GLN A 136 -1.26 3.75 17.44
CA GLN A 136 -0.70 5.10 17.36
C GLN A 136 -1.45 6.02 16.36
N GLY A 137 -2.59 5.58 15.84
CA GLY A 137 -3.37 6.35 14.87
C GLY A 137 -3.46 5.71 13.49
N PRO A 138 -3.64 6.51 12.41
CA PRO A 138 -3.81 6.00 11.05
C PRO A 138 -2.64 5.12 10.62
N MET A 139 -2.94 3.98 10.03
CA MET A 139 -1.91 3.14 9.40
C MET A 139 -1.44 3.82 8.12
N LEU A 140 -0.15 4.09 8.03
CA LEU A 140 0.47 4.71 6.86
C LEU A 140 1.41 3.71 6.18
N ILE A 141 1.49 3.80 4.86
CA ILE A 141 2.52 3.15 4.06
C ILE A 141 3.32 4.22 3.32
N GLY A 142 4.63 4.22 3.51
CA GLY A 142 5.54 5.14 2.84
C GLY A 142 5.82 4.71 1.41
N TYR A 143 5.98 5.66 0.51
CA TYR A 143 6.45 5.46 -0.84
C TYR A 143 7.84 6.06 -0.98
N SER A 144 8.79 5.26 -1.47
CA SER A 144 10.18 5.68 -1.68
C SER A 144 10.56 5.54 -3.14
N GLY A 145 11.34 6.50 -3.64
CA GLY A 145 12.02 6.41 -4.92
C GLY A 145 13.37 5.72 -4.77
N TYR A 146 13.71 4.89 -5.74
CA TYR A 146 15.00 4.18 -5.86
C TYR A 146 15.59 4.49 -7.22
N TRP A 147 16.86 4.86 -7.29
CA TRP A 147 17.59 5.10 -8.55
C TRP A 147 19.07 4.81 -8.38
N ARG A 148 19.76 4.50 -9.48
CA ARG A 148 21.20 4.24 -9.45
C ARG A 148 21.97 5.50 -9.02
N ASP A 149 22.94 5.34 -8.17
CA ASP A 149 23.76 6.46 -7.63
C ASP A 149 24.42 7.31 -8.73
N LEU A 150 24.87 6.66 -9.79
CA LEU A 150 25.54 7.30 -10.91
C LEU A 150 24.58 7.76 -12.04
N ASN A 151 23.27 7.72 -11.82
CA ASN A 151 22.32 8.15 -12.85
C ASN A 151 22.33 9.67 -12.97
N SER A 152 22.81 10.17 -14.10
CA SER A 152 22.93 11.60 -14.43
C SER A 152 21.82 12.10 -15.36
N ASN A 153 20.76 11.32 -15.59
CA ASN A 153 19.67 11.71 -16.49
C ASN A 153 19.02 13.02 -16.02
N PRO A 154 19.06 14.10 -16.84
CA PRO A 154 18.48 15.38 -16.46
C PRO A 154 16.96 15.32 -16.18
N ALA A 155 16.24 14.38 -16.80
CA ALA A 155 14.83 14.18 -16.57
C ALA A 155 14.58 13.64 -15.15
N LEU A 156 15.39 12.67 -14.68
CA LEU A 156 15.36 12.18 -13.32
C LEU A 156 15.60 13.32 -12.31
N LEU A 157 16.63 14.13 -12.53
CA LEU A 157 16.96 15.24 -11.63
C LEU A 157 15.84 16.31 -11.56
N ARG A 158 15.14 16.55 -12.66
CA ARG A 158 13.96 17.43 -12.69
C ARG A 158 12.78 16.82 -11.95
N PHE A 159 12.53 15.54 -12.16
CA PHE A 159 11.47 14.78 -11.46
C PHE A 159 11.69 14.77 -9.94
N LEU A 160 12.90 14.48 -9.47
CA LEU A 160 13.25 14.48 -8.05
C LEU A 160 13.03 15.88 -7.42
N ARG A 161 13.43 16.95 -8.11
CA ARG A 161 13.15 18.32 -7.65
C ARG A 161 11.65 18.61 -7.56
N PHE A 162 10.88 18.18 -8.55
CA PHE A 162 9.43 18.34 -8.54
C PHE A 162 8.79 17.60 -7.36
N ILE A 163 9.15 16.33 -7.13
CA ILE A 163 8.63 15.56 -6.00
C ILE A 163 8.97 16.25 -4.67
N LYS A 164 10.22 16.67 -4.47
CA LYS A 164 10.63 17.40 -3.26
C LYS A 164 9.80 18.67 -3.05
N SER A 165 9.58 19.47 -4.09
CA SER A 165 8.76 20.68 -3.97
C SER A 165 7.29 20.39 -3.68
N ARG A 166 6.77 19.27 -4.15
CA ARG A 166 5.35 18.89 -4.00
C ARG A 166 5.04 18.32 -2.62
N TYR A 167 5.97 17.56 -2.05
CA TYR A 167 5.78 16.80 -0.82
C TYR A 167 6.66 17.27 0.35
N ALA A 168 7.42 18.35 0.19
CA ALA A 168 8.30 18.92 1.22
C ALA A 168 7.58 19.17 2.57
N LEU A 169 6.28 19.51 2.54
CA LEU A 169 5.46 19.71 3.74
C LEU A 169 5.03 18.41 4.44
N ALA A 170 5.12 17.26 3.79
CA ALA A 170 4.73 15.98 4.37
C ALA A 170 5.83 15.38 5.27
N PHE A 171 7.08 15.80 5.10
CA PHE A 171 8.24 15.28 5.84
C PHE A 171 8.45 15.94 7.21
N ASP A 172 8.09 17.20 7.38
CA ASP A 172 8.23 17.93 8.65
C ASP A 172 7.27 17.41 9.75
N ILE A 173 6.25 16.63 9.39
CA ILE A 173 5.27 16.10 10.34
C ILE A 173 5.70 14.73 10.91
N SER A 174 6.53 13.96 10.20
CA SER A 174 6.96 12.63 10.65
C SER A 174 8.19 12.65 11.56
N ASP A 175 9.05 13.66 11.47
CA ASP A 175 10.24 13.80 12.34
C ASP A 175 9.91 14.37 13.73
N SER A 176 8.72 14.94 13.93
CA SER A 176 8.28 15.48 15.24
C SER A 176 7.57 14.44 16.11
N ALA A 177 7.37 13.20 15.65
CA ALA A 177 6.72 12.13 16.41
C ALA A 177 7.68 11.09 17.02
N VAL A 178 9.01 11.31 16.92
CA VAL A 178 10.04 10.50 17.57
C VAL A 178 10.90 11.42 18.45
N GLY A 179 10.33 11.78 19.58
CA GLY A 179 10.98 12.46 20.68
C GLY A 179 10.54 11.86 22.00
#